data_eca6704a39d97d7de2719ce4ab843cb9
#
_entry.id   eca6704a39d97d7de2719ce4ab843cb9
#
_cell.length_a   1.000
_cell.length_b   1.000
_cell.length_c   1.000
_cell.angle_alpha   90.00
_cell.angle_beta   90.00
_cell.angle_gamma   90.00
#
_symmetry.space_group_name_H-M   'P 1'
#
loop_
_entity.id
_entity.type
_entity.pdbx_description
1 polymer ?
#
loop_
_entity_poly.entity_id
_entity_poly.type
_entity_poly.pdbx_seq_one_letter_code
_entity_poly.pdbx_strand_id
1 'polypeptide(L)'
;MDIIITSPSLNPKENVSGISSVTQFIISNNRKQNYLHFELGKKDLDKGGWHRIPALIKKYREWKKMLALHPDAIIHYNFPLSKPSLLRDPCFMRYAWKKGRKMVVHVHGGLFLTAPHIPGYLLRIMKWVFGQDLPFIVLSDMEKDILTQRFGAKNVVSLPNCVDLSDAAAFEKEQVLHDESKPLRIGYLGRIEPNKGMTELLVACQRLKKEKYPFKLVIAGKEQTEGEYLPQFDQWLGNSFEYAGLVSGKSKCDFLRSLDAFILPTYFEGLPMSLLETMSYGVTPVVTPVGSIPQVVKDGENGVFITDHDSDSIVSAIKRLDEDRSILRKLGVAARETIFNQFCPEKYVEKLNSIYQFDN
;
A
#
# COMPACT_ATOMS: atom_id res chain seq x y z
N MET A 1 10.26 24.54 5.97
CA MET A 1 11.48 24.24 5.19
C MET A 1 11.10 23.57 3.88
N ASP A 2 12.00 23.62 2.89
CA ASP A 2 11.77 22.93 1.62
C ASP A 2 12.15 21.46 1.72
N ILE A 3 11.27 20.59 1.19
CA ILE A 3 11.49 19.14 1.14
C ILE A 3 11.29 18.66 -0.29
N ILE A 4 12.33 18.12 -0.90
CA ILE A 4 12.22 17.45 -2.20
C ILE A 4 11.75 16.02 -1.93
N ILE A 5 10.52 15.69 -2.33
CA ILE A 5 9.96 14.35 -2.17
C ILE A 5 9.91 13.63 -3.51
N THR A 6 10.49 12.42 -3.57
CA THR A 6 10.51 11.61 -4.81
C THR A 6 9.36 10.60 -4.79
N SER A 7 8.61 10.47 -5.88
CA SER A 7 7.65 9.38 -6.06
C SER A 7 7.29 9.22 -7.55
N PRO A 8 6.59 8.14 -7.94
CA PRO A 8 5.91 8.11 -9.24
C PRO A 8 4.92 9.26 -9.39
N SER A 9 4.29 9.37 -10.56
CA SER A 9 3.26 10.40 -10.82
C SER A 9 2.18 10.38 -9.73
N LEU A 10 1.79 11.56 -9.26
CA LEU A 10 0.68 11.73 -8.31
C LEU A 10 -0.69 11.75 -9.01
N ASN A 11 -0.71 11.75 -10.34
CA ASN A 11 -1.94 11.68 -11.12
C ASN A 11 -2.48 10.23 -11.12
N PRO A 12 -3.67 9.95 -10.55
CA PRO A 12 -4.23 8.61 -10.48
C PRO A 12 -4.49 7.96 -11.86
N LYS A 13 -4.63 8.77 -12.90
CA LYS A 13 -4.79 8.27 -14.29
C LYS A 13 -3.47 7.73 -14.87
N GLU A 14 -2.34 8.15 -14.33
CA GLU A 14 -1.00 7.77 -14.81
C GLU A 14 -0.34 6.70 -13.95
N ASN A 15 -0.62 6.72 -12.65
CA ASN A 15 -0.03 5.76 -11.71
C ASN A 15 -0.97 5.46 -10.54
N VAL A 16 -1.23 4.19 -10.33
CA VAL A 16 -1.98 3.66 -9.17
C VAL A 16 -1.01 2.88 -8.29
N SER A 17 -0.29 3.57 -7.42
CA SER A 17 0.64 2.93 -6.49
C SER A 17 0.47 3.42 -5.06
N GLY A 18 0.72 2.54 -4.09
CA GLY A 18 0.70 2.90 -2.68
C GLY A 18 1.70 4.03 -2.35
N ILE A 19 2.86 4.07 -3.02
CA ILE A 19 3.87 5.14 -2.82
C ILE A 19 3.31 6.51 -3.24
N SER A 20 2.60 6.59 -4.37
CA SER A 20 1.97 7.83 -4.81
C SER A 20 0.88 8.27 -3.82
N SER A 21 0.08 7.33 -3.31
CA SER A 21 -0.94 7.60 -2.30
C SER A 21 -0.34 8.11 -0.98
N VAL A 22 0.71 7.46 -0.48
CA VAL A 22 1.44 7.93 0.72
C VAL A 22 2.07 9.30 0.49
N THR A 23 2.69 9.53 -0.67
CA THR A 23 3.29 10.82 -1.00
C THR A 23 2.22 11.92 -1.06
N GLN A 24 1.09 11.66 -1.67
CA GLN A 24 -0.02 12.60 -1.72
C GLN A 24 -0.58 12.88 -0.33
N PHE A 25 -0.72 11.84 0.51
CA PHE A 25 -1.11 12.00 1.92
C PHE A 25 -0.12 12.92 2.66
N ILE A 26 1.18 12.68 2.56
CA ILE A 26 2.22 13.50 3.21
C ILE A 26 2.11 14.97 2.78
N ILE A 27 2.03 15.24 1.48
CA ILE A 27 1.96 16.59 0.93
C ILE A 27 0.68 17.32 1.40
N SER A 28 -0.45 16.62 1.40
CA SER A 28 -1.74 17.22 1.76
C SER A 28 -1.88 17.49 3.25
N ASN A 29 -1.32 16.65 4.10
CA ASN A 29 -1.50 16.72 5.56
C ASN A 29 -0.37 17.42 6.30
N ASN A 30 0.86 17.44 5.77
CA ASN A 30 1.99 18.11 6.42
C ASN A 30 2.21 19.53 5.89
N ARG A 31 1.27 20.42 6.14
CA ARG A 31 1.29 21.83 5.70
C ARG A 31 2.38 22.69 6.35
N LYS A 32 3.10 22.17 7.36
CA LYS A 32 4.24 22.87 7.99
C LYS A 32 5.47 22.90 7.09
N GLN A 33 5.53 22.06 6.06
CA GLN A 33 6.64 21.94 5.14
C GLN A 33 6.21 22.36 3.72
N ASN A 34 7.17 22.84 2.92
CA ASN A 34 6.98 23.11 1.50
C ASN A 34 7.54 21.94 0.70
N TYR A 35 6.65 21.16 0.09
CA TYR A 35 7.03 19.97 -0.66
C TYR A 35 7.24 20.27 -2.15
N LEU A 36 8.40 19.91 -2.65
CA LEU A 36 8.78 19.96 -4.05
C LEU A 36 8.78 18.53 -4.60
N HIS A 37 7.74 18.17 -5.32
CA HIS A 37 7.60 16.81 -5.86
C HIS A 37 8.56 16.60 -7.04
N PHE A 38 9.42 15.58 -6.94
CA PHE A 38 10.26 15.11 -8.04
C PHE A 38 9.72 13.76 -8.54
N GLU A 39 9.10 13.79 -9.71
CA GLU A 39 8.55 12.58 -10.31
C GLU A 39 9.65 11.62 -10.73
N LEU A 40 9.75 10.49 -10.06
CA LEU A 40 10.69 9.41 -10.31
C LEU A 40 10.01 8.06 -10.23
N GLY A 41 9.81 7.40 -11.34
CA GLY A 41 9.12 6.12 -11.39
C GLY A 41 8.70 5.76 -12.79
N LYS A 42 7.98 4.67 -12.88
CA LYS A 42 7.33 4.19 -14.10
C LYS A 42 5.86 4.60 -14.06
N LYS A 43 5.32 5.13 -15.15
CA LYS A 43 3.87 5.23 -15.32
C LYS A 43 3.29 3.84 -15.62
N ASP A 44 2.06 3.59 -15.25
CA ASP A 44 1.45 2.25 -15.37
C ASP A 44 1.39 1.74 -16.81
N LEU A 45 1.23 2.65 -17.78
CA LEU A 45 1.17 2.31 -19.21
C LEU A 45 2.55 2.20 -19.89
N ASP A 46 3.63 2.58 -19.20
CA ASP A 46 4.97 2.52 -19.79
C ASP A 46 5.42 1.06 -19.93
N LYS A 47 5.89 0.70 -21.11
CA LYS A 47 6.61 -0.57 -21.32
C LYS A 47 8.01 -0.46 -20.71
N GLY A 48 8.46 -1.50 -20.03
CA GLY A 48 9.85 -1.61 -19.55
C GLY A 48 10.82 -1.83 -20.72
N GLY A 49 12.13 -1.60 -20.50
CA GLY A 49 13.15 -1.93 -21.50
C GLY A 49 14.21 -0.84 -21.72
N TRP A 50 15.15 -1.16 -22.59
CA TRP A 50 16.33 -0.32 -22.89
C TRP A 50 16.00 1.05 -23.49
N HIS A 51 14.87 1.18 -24.18
CA HIS A 51 14.37 2.44 -24.75
C HIS A 51 14.15 3.54 -23.68
N ARG A 52 14.10 3.17 -22.39
CA ARG A 52 13.94 4.13 -21.27
C ARG A 52 15.26 4.79 -20.84
N ILE A 53 16.41 4.32 -21.30
CA ILE A 53 17.72 4.89 -20.91
C ILE A 53 17.83 6.39 -21.18
N PRO A 54 17.45 6.91 -22.38
CA PRO A 54 17.51 8.35 -22.65
C PRO A 54 16.63 9.16 -21.68
N ALA A 55 15.42 8.66 -21.38
CA ALA A 55 14.53 9.29 -20.41
C ALA A 55 15.13 9.31 -19.00
N LEU A 56 15.80 8.23 -18.60
CA LEU A 56 16.49 8.15 -17.30
C LEU A 56 17.66 9.13 -17.21
N ILE A 57 18.46 9.29 -18.30
CA ILE A 57 19.53 10.28 -18.37
C ILE A 57 18.96 11.70 -18.25
N LYS A 58 17.83 11.98 -18.92
CA LYS A 58 17.13 13.26 -18.79
C LYS A 58 16.68 13.50 -17.35
N LYS A 59 16.03 12.51 -16.72
CA LYS A 59 15.61 12.57 -15.30
C LYS A 59 16.81 12.79 -14.36
N TYR A 60 17.94 12.18 -14.60
CA TYR A 60 19.13 12.39 -13.81
C TYR A 60 19.71 13.81 -13.95
N ARG A 61 19.61 14.43 -15.13
CA ARG A 61 19.97 15.84 -15.33
C ARG A 61 18.98 16.77 -14.63
N GLU A 62 17.69 16.48 -14.70
CA GLU A 62 16.64 17.21 -13.96
C GLU A 62 16.86 17.12 -12.44
N TRP A 63 17.23 15.95 -11.93
CA TRP A 63 17.59 15.75 -10.52
C TRP A 63 18.74 16.66 -10.09
N LYS A 64 19.82 16.69 -10.85
CA LYS A 64 20.96 17.57 -10.57
C LYS A 64 20.56 19.05 -10.55
N LYS A 65 19.72 19.47 -11.50
CA LYS A 65 19.19 20.83 -11.57
C LYS A 65 18.32 21.15 -10.36
N MET A 66 17.40 20.25 -9.99
CA MET A 66 16.55 20.39 -8.81
C MET A 66 17.37 20.61 -7.54
N LEU A 67 18.39 19.78 -7.32
CA LEU A 67 19.28 19.91 -6.17
C LEU A 67 20.11 21.19 -6.18
N ALA A 68 20.48 21.70 -7.34
CA ALA A 68 21.23 22.96 -7.45
C ALA A 68 20.33 24.18 -7.17
N LEU A 69 19.05 24.12 -7.56
CA LEU A 69 18.08 25.21 -7.32
C LEU A 69 17.62 25.28 -5.87
N HIS A 70 17.64 24.17 -5.14
CA HIS A 70 17.20 24.08 -3.75
C HIS A 70 18.32 23.54 -2.86
N PRO A 71 19.41 24.30 -2.63
CA PRO A 71 20.61 23.82 -1.95
C PRO A 71 20.36 23.38 -0.50
N ASP A 72 19.40 23.97 0.20
CA ASP A 72 19.10 23.70 1.61
C ASP A 72 17.92 22.74 1.84
N ALA A 73 17.26 22.30 0.74
CA ALA A 73 16.12 21.41 0.86
C ALA A 73 16.55 20.03 1.36
N ILE A 74 15.78 19.46 2.29
CA ILE A 74 15.89 18.06 2.71
C ILE A 74 15.31 17.17 1.62
N ILE A 75 15.91 16.01 1.41
CA ILE A 75 15.41 15.02 0.46
C ILE A 75 14.64 13.95 1.22
N HIS A 76 13.36 13.78 0.93
CA HIS A 76 12.57 12.62 1.29
C HIS A 76 12.55 11.66 0.11
N TYR A 77 13.39 10.65 0.17
CA TYR A 77 13.58 9.72 -0.93
C TYR A 77 12.72 8.47 -0.72
N ASN A 78 11.62 8.35 -1.45
CA ASN A 78 10.82 7.12 -1.46
C ASN A 78 11.55 6.02 -2.23
N PHE A 79 11.85 4.93 -1.54
CA PHE A 79 12.66 3.84 -2.05
C PHE A 79 11.88 2.51 -2.08
N PRO A 80 11.26 2.15 -3.21
CA PRO A 80 10.66 0.82 -3.38
C PRO A 80 11.77 -0.21 -3.60
N LEU A 81 11.70 -1.34 -2.89
CA LEU A 81 12.68 -2.43 -3.02
C LEU A 81 12.30 -3.38 -4.17
N SER A 82 12.14 -2.82 -5.37
CA SER A 82 11.94 -3.58 -6.61
C SER A 82 13.25 -3.66 -7.41
N LYS A 83 13.42 -4.69 -8.24
CA LYS A 83 14.63 -4.83 -9.07
C LYS A 83 14.93 -3.59 -9.91
N PRO A 84 13.97 -2.94 -10.62
CA PRO A 84 14.25 -1.73 -11.37
C PRO A 84 14.69 -0.55 -10.49
N SER A 85 14.08 -0.35 -9.32
CA SER A 85 14.47 0.73 -8.42
C SER A 85 15.81 0.48 -7.76
N LEU A 86 16.14 -0.74 -7.34
CA LEU A 86 17.45 -1.09 -6.81
C LEU A 86 18.59 -0.80 -7.79
N LEU A 87 18.35 -0.92 -9.10
CA LEU A 87 19.36 -0.60 -10.12
C LEU A 87 19.43 0.90 -10.46
N ARG A 88 18.33 1.63 -10.34
CA ARG A 88 18.20 3.04 -10.72
C ARG A 88 18.52 3.99 -9.58
N ASP A 89 17.85 3.80 -8.44
CA ASP A 89 17.76 4.80 -7.37
C ASP A 89 19.09 5.08 -6.66
N PRO A 90 19.98 4.09 -6.46
CA PRO A 90 21.29 4.33 -5.85
C PRO A 90 22.14 5.38 -6.56
N CYS A 91 21.96 5.55 -7.88
CA CYS A 91 22.67 6.59 -8.63
C CYS A 91 22.21 8.00 -8.23
N PHE A 92 20.90 8.19 -8.05
CA PHE A 92 20.29 9.46 -7.61
C PHE A 92 20.66 9.77 -6.16
N MET A 93 20.53 8.77 -5.27
CA MET A 93 20.90 8.88 -3.85
C MET A 93 22.38 9.22 -3.69
N ARG A 94 23.27 8.50 -4.37
CA ARG A 94 24.73 8.72 -4.33
C ARG A 94 25.12 10.12 -4.74
N TYR A 95 24.47 10.68 -5.77
CA TYR A 95 24.75 12.05 -6.19
C TYR A 95 24.37 13.05 -5.11
N ALA A 96 23.18 12.93 -4.53
CA ALA A 96 22.71 13.80 -3.46
C ALA A 96 23.63 13.69 -2.22
N TRP A 97 23.94 12.48 -1.80
CA TRP A 97 24.80 12.21 -0.66
C TRP A 97 26.22 12.78 -0.85
N LYS A 98 26.85 12.57 -2.04
CA LYS A 98 28.16 13.15 -2.35
C LYS A 98 28.18 14.68 -2.36
N LYS A 99 27.02 15.32 -2.49
CA LYS A 99 26.84 16.77 -2.39
C LYS A 99 26.53 17.24 -0.95
N GLY A 100 26.67 16.36 0.04
CA GLY A 100 26.39 16.68 1.44
C GLY A 100 24.92 16.99 1.75
N ARG A 101 23.98 16.48 0.90
CA ARG A 101 22.56 16.80 1.08
C ARG A 101 21.96 15.97 2.22
N LYS A 102 21.19 16.62 3.10
CA LYS A 102 20.39 15.96 4.12
C LYS A 102 19.33 15.11 3.41
N MET A 103 19.24 13.81 3.72
CA MET A 103 18.34 12.89 3.06
C MET A 103 17.77 11.89 4.04
N VAL A 104 16.46 11.69 3.98
CA VAL A 104 15.72 10.60 4.65
C VAL A 104 15.29 9.61 3.58
N VAL A 105 15.50 8.33 3.80
CA VAL A 105 15.12 7.27 2.86
C VAL A 105 13.90 6.54 3.40
N HIS A 106 12.76 6.69 2.74
CA HIS A 106 11.52 6.02 3.11
C HIS A 106 11.37 4.74 2.29
N VAL A 107 11.52 3.61 2.94
CA VAL A 107 11.40 2.26 2.38
C VAL A 107 9.94 1.84 2.41
N HIS A 108 9.37 1.51 1.27
CA HIS A 108 7.96 1.12 1.13
C HIS A 108 7.76 -0.39 1.00
N GLY A 109 8.41 -1.15 1.89
CA GLY A 109 8.42 -2.59 1.79
C GLY A 109 9.17 -3.06 0.54
N GLY A 110 8.88 -4.25 0.07
CA GLY A 110 9.44 -4.79 -1.16
C GLY A 110 9.85 -6.25 -0.99
N LEU A 111 9.65 -7.04 -2.05
CA LEU A 111 9.93 -8.47 -2.06
C LEU A 111 11.32 -8.80 -1.50
N PHE A 112 12.34 -7.99 -1.84
CA PHE A 112 13.71 -8.24 -1.42
C PHE A 112 13.99 -7.96 0.07
N LEU A 113 13.06 -7.35 0.80
CA LEU A 113 13.22 -7.15 2.22
C LEU A 113 13.13 -8.49 2.97
N THR A 114 12.10 -9.28 2.65
CA THR A 114 11.80 -10.56 3.30
C THR A 114 12.25 -11.79 2.51
N ALA A 115 12.61 -11.64 1.22
CA ALA A 115 13.00 -12.76 0.37
C ALA A 115 14.14 -13.58 1.00
N PRO A 116 14.01 -14.92 1.07
CA PRO A 116 15.06 -15.78 1.62
C PRO A 116 16.34 -15.74 0.79
N HIS A 117 16.19 -15.56 -0.52
CA HIS A 117 17.31 -15.46 -1.45
C HIS A 117 17.26 -14.16 -2.25
N ILE A 118 18.35 -13.39 -2.21
CA ILE A 118 18.54 -12.17 -2.97
C ILE A 118 19.74 -12.37 -3.91
N PRO A 119 19.61 -12.07 -5.22
CA PRO A 119 20.74 -12.11 -6.15
C PRO A 119 21.92 -11.29 -5.61
N GLY A 120 23.14 -11.85 -5.64
CA GLY A 120 24.30 -11.27 -4.98
C GLY A 120 24.60 -9.81 -5.36
N TYR A 121 24.38 -9.42 -6.63
CA TYR A 121 24.56 -8.04 -7.05
C TYR A 121 23.51 -7.09 -6.43
N LEU A 122 22.26 -7.51 -6.26
CA LEU A 122 21.24 -6.72 -5.58
C LEU A 122 21.52 -6.62 -4.08
N LEU A 123 21.94 -7.73 -3.46
CA LEU A 123 22.33 -7.74 -2.05
C LEU A 123 23.48 -6.76 -1.77
N ARG A 124 24.49 -6.69 -2.67
CA ARG A 124 25.58 -5.69 -2.55
C ARG A 124 25.06 -4.26 -2.63
N ILE A 125 24.12 -3.99 -3.54
CA ILE A 125 23.48 -2.67 -3.66
C ILE A 125 22.71 -2.33 -2.39
N MET A 126 21.89 -3.26 -1.88
CA MET A 126 21.11 -3.04 -0.65
C MET A 126 22.03 -2.80 0.55
N LYS A 127 23.06 -3.63 0.75
CA LYS A 127 24.05 -3.42 1.81
C LYS A 127 24.78 -2.07 1.68
N TRP A 128 25.07 -1.64 0.46
CA TRP A 128 25.68 -0.32 0.24
C TRP A 128 24.71 0.81 0.59
N VAL A 129 23.43 0.75 0.19
CA VAL A 129 22.43 1.78 0.50
C VAL A 129 22.16 1.83 2.00
N PHE A 130 21.85 0.69 2.62
CA PHE A 130 21.47 0.63 4.04
C PHE A 130 22.65 0.81 5.00
N GLY A 131 23.87 0.60 4.54
CA GLY A 131 25.09 0.89 5.30
C GLY A 131 25.47 2.38 5.34
N GLN A 132 24.74 3.26 4.64
CA GLN A 132 24.98 4.70 4.74
C GLN A 132 24.46 5.25 6.08
N ASP A 133 25.12 6.29 6.59
CA ASP A 133 24.66 7.00 7.78
C ASP A 133 23.55 7.99 7.42
N LEU A 134 22.36 7.44 7.24
CA LEU A 134 21.14 8.14 6.84
C LEU A 134 19.97 7.66 7.69
N PRO A 135 18.98 8.51 7.98
CA PRO A 135 17.71 8.08 8.55
C PRO A 135 16.93 7.24 7.53
N PHE A 136 16.54 6.04 7.94
CA PHE A 136 15.66 5.16 7.18
C PHE A 136 14.29 5.08 7.85
N ILE A 137 13.23 5.33 7.09
CA ILE A 137 11.85 5.11 7.51
C ILE A 137 11.41 3.76 6.93
N VAL A 138 10.78 2.94 7.75
CA VAL A 138 10.16 1.66 7.38
C VAL A 138 8.73 1.60 7.87
N LEU A 139 7.93 0.66 7.36
CA LEU A 139 6.50 0.59 7.63
C LEU A 139 6.17 -0.19 8.91
N SER A 140 7.15 -0.89 9.50
CA SER A 140 6.91 -1.76 10.66
C SER A 140 8.16 -1.99 11.48
N ASP A 141 7.98 -2.43 12.74
CA ASP A 141 9.11 -2.82 13.60
C ASP A 141 9.79 -4.08 13.08
N MET A 142 9.04 -5.02 12.47
CA MET A 142 9.61 -6.17 11.78
C MET A 142 10.56 -5.72 10.64
N GLU A 143 10.15 -4.77 9.82
CA GLU A 143 11.02 -4.24 8.76
C GLU A 143 12.24 -3.51 9.31
N LYS A 144 12.09 -2.81 10.45
CA LYS A 144 13.19 -2.18 11.18
C LYS A 144 14.22 -3.22 11.61
N ASP A 145 13.77 -4.31 12.22
CA ASP A 145 14.65 -5.41 12.65
C ASP A 145 15.38 -6.04 11.47
N ILE A 146 14.67 -6.26 10.35
CA ILE A 146 15.27 -6.79 9.12
C ILE A 146 16.34 -5.85 8.58
N LEU A 147 16.06 -4.53 8.46
CA LEU A 147 17.03 -3.57 7.98
C LEU A 147 18.28 -3.53 8.86
N THR A 148 18.09 -3.55 10.16
CA THR A 148 19.18 -3.49 11.14
C THR A 148 20.03 -4.77 11.14
N GLN A 149 19.38 -5.94 11.24
CA GLN A 149 20.08 -7.22 11.44
C GLN A 149 20.65 -7.78 10.14
N ARG A 150 19.87 -7.67 9.03
CA ARG A 150 20.27 -8.27 7.74
C ARG A 150 21.14 -7.37 6.88
N PHE A 151 20.91 -6.06 6.94
CA PHE A 151 21.57 -5.09 6.07
C PHE A 151 22.49 -4.11 6.79
N GLY A 152 22.48 -4.08 8.14
CA GLY A 152 23.38 -3.26 8.95
C GLY A 152 22.98 -1.78 9.03
N ALA A 153 21.73 -1.43 8.77
CA ALA A 153 21.25 -0.05 8.90
C ALA A 153 21.28 0.39 10.37
N LYS A 154 21.78 1.62 10.64
CA LYS A 154 21.98 2.10 12.02
C LYS A 154 20.84 2.97 12.51
N ASN A 155 20.34 3.86 11.69
CA ASN A 155 19.30 4.82 12.05
C ASN A 155 17.98 4.46 11.35
N VAL A 156 17.18 3.56 11.94
CA VAL A 156 15.93 3.08 11.37
C VAL A 156 14.75 3.40 12.29
N VAL A 157 13.77 4.10 11.72
CA VAL A 157 12.54 4.50 12.42
C VAL A 157 11.34 3.82 11.78
N SER A 158 10.52 3.14 12.58
CA SER A 158 9.24 2.60 12.14
C SER A 158 8.20 3.74 12.09
N LEU A 159 7.62 3.97 10.91
CA LEU A 159 6.54 4.91 10.67
C LEU A 159 5.52 4.25 9.73
N PRO A 160 4.54 3.53 10.28
CA PRO A 160 3.49 2.89 9.49
C PRO A 160 2.73 3.89 8.62
N ASN A 161 2.28 3.46 7.45
CA ASN A 161 1.43 4.28 6.59
C ASN A 161 0.20 4.79 7.36
N CYS A 162 -0.32 5.92 6.94
CA CYS A 162 -1.51 6.56 7.48
C CYS A 162 -2.44 6.98 6.35
N VAL A 163 -3.71 7.17 6.66
CA VAL A 163 -4.75 7.58 5.70
C VAL A 163 -5.45 8.84 6.19
N ASP A 164 -6.04 9.59 5.25
CA ASP A 164 -6.93 10.70 5.59
C ASP A 164 -8.22 10.13 6.19
N LEU A 165 -8.57 10.60 7.37
CA LEU A 165 -9.72 10.15 8.13
C LEU A 165 -10.94 11.08 8.02
N SER A 166 -10.83 12.21 7.34
CA SER A 166 -11.87 13.24 7.30
C SER A 166 -13.23 12.72 6.80
N ASP A 167 -13.24 12.02 5.66
CA ASP A 167 -14.46 11.42 5.11
C ASP A 167 -14.97 10.24 5.94
N ALA A 168 -14.05 9.43 6.48
CA ALA A 168 -14.38 8.29 7.32
C ALA A 168 -14.93 8.73 8.68
N ALA A 169 -14.42 9.83 9.25
CA ALA A 169 -14.91 10.39 10.54
C ALA A 169 -16.37 10.87 10.45
N ALA A 170 -16.74 11.43 9.28
CA ALA A 170 -18.12 11.87 9.05
C ALA A 170 -19.11 10.71 8.73
N PHE A 171 -18.59 9.48 8.62
CA PHE A 171 -19.40 8.31 8.28
C PHE A 171 -19.73 7.48 9.52
N GLU A 172 -21.00 7.41 9.88
CA GLU A 172 -21.52 6.54 10.94
C GLU A 172 -22.02 5.22 10.34
N LYS A 173 -21.22 4.17 10.45
CA LYS A 173 -21.54 2.87 9.85
C LYS A 173 -22.76 2.20 10.51
N GLU A 174 -23.05 2.55 11.76
CA GLU A 174 -24.27 2.04 12.45
C GLU A 174 -25.57 2.44 11.76
N GLN A 175 -25.53 3.52 10.96
CA GLN A 175 -26.69 3.95 10.16
C GLN A 175 -26.84 3.15 8.85
N VAL A 176 -25.78 2.51 8.37
CA VAL A 176 -25.87 1.52 7.29
C VAL A 176 -26.13 0.17 7.95
N LEU A 177 -27.35 -0.04 8.40
CA LEU A 177 -27.82 -1.36 8.82
C LEU A 177 -27.53 -2.33 7.68
N HIS A 178 -26.55 -3.21 7.87
CA HIS A 178 -26.36 -4.34 6.99
C HIS A 178 -27.68 -5.12 7.03
N ASP A 179 -28.42 -5.00 5.96
CA ASP A 179 -29.66 -5.75 5.78
C ASP A 179 -29.26 -7.23 5.68
N GLU A 180 -29.44 -7.96 6.78
CA GLU A 180 -29.06 -9.38 6.87
C GLU A 180 -29.79 -10.24 5.84
N SER A 181 -30.86 -9.71 5.24
CA SER A 181 -31.55 -10.34 4.12
C SER A 181 -30.79 -10.26 2.80
N LYS A 182 -29.79 -9.37 2.70
CA LYS A 182 -28.97 -9.19 1.48
C LYS A 182 -27.70 -10.04 1.51
N PRO A 183 -27.24 -10.49 0.32
CA PRO A 183 -25.97 -11.18 0.20
C PRO A 183 -24.79 -10.34 0.74
N LEU A 184 -23.82 -11.01 1.39
CA LEU A 184 -22.59 -10.38 1.86
C LEU A 184 -21.88 -9.67 0.71
N ARG A 185 -21.60 -8.36 0.87
CA ARG A 185 -20.91 -7.54 -0.12
C ARG A 185 -19.42 -7.47 0.20
N ILE A 186 -18.65 -8.19 -0.59
CA ILE A 186 -17.20 -8.35 -0.40
C ILE A 186 -16.48 -7.46 -1.40
N GLY A 187 -15.58 -6.60 -0.91
CA GLY A 187 -14.80 -5.70 -1.75
C GLY A 187 -13.34 -6.10 -1.89
N TYR A 188 -12.78 -5.80 -3.04
CA TYR A 188 -11.34 -5.79 -3.28
C TYR A 188 -10.95 -4.41 -3.84
N LEU A 189 -9.86 -3.83 -3.34
CA LEU A 189 -9.33 -2.55 -3.82
C LEU A 189 -7.82 -2.64 -4.02
N GLY A 190 -7.37 -2.63 -5.26
CA GLY A 190 -5.95 -2.72 -5.58
C GLY A 190 -5.68 -3.05 -7.03
N ARG A 191 -4.41 -3.31 -7.36
CA ARG A 191 -4.03 -3.83 -8.68
C ARG A 191 -4.54 -5.25 -8.83
N ILE A 192 -5.14 -5.53 -9.98
CA ILE A 192 -5.65 -6.86 -10.31
C ILE A 192 -4.50 -7.58 -11.02
N GLU A 193 -3.79 -8.42 -10.27
CA GLU A 193 -2.60 -9.15 -10.71
C GLU A 193 -2.41 -10.44 -9.89
N PRO A 194 -1.70 -11.46 -10.40
CA PRO A 194 -1.54 -12.75 -9.71
C PRO A 194 -1.01 -12.62 -8.27
N ASN A 195 -0.01 -11.76 -8.05
CA ASN A 195 0.62 -11.56 -6.74
C ASN A 195 -0.32 -11.00 -5.66
N LYS A 196 -1.51 -10.56 -6.07
CA LYS A 196 -2.57 -10.08 -5.16
C LYS A 196 -3.60 -11.16 -4.83
N GLY A 197 -3.31 -12.43 -5.18
CA GLY A 197 -4.16 -13.56 -4.89
C GLY A 197 -5.46 -13.60 -5.70
N MET A 198 -5.45 -12.99 -6.91
CA MET A 198 -6.64 -12.97 -7.76
C MET A 198 -7.06 -14.36 -8.21
N THR A 199 -6.12 -15.28 -8.40
CA THR A 199 -6.40 -16.66 -8.75
C THR A 199 -7.17 -17.38 -7.64
N GLU A 200 -6.72 -17.26 -6.39
CA GLU A 200 -7.37 -17.87 -5.23
C GLU A 200 -8.73 -17.25 -4.98
N LEU A 201 -8.86 -15.93 -5.14
CA LEU A 201 -10.14 -15.24 -5.01
C LEU A 201 -11.14 -15.73 -6.07
N LEU A 202 -10.70 -15.89 -7.33
CA LEU A 202 -11.55 -16.42 -8.40
C LEU A 202 -12.00 -17.84 -8.10
N VAL A 203 -11.10 -18.72 -7.70
CA VAL A 203 -11.39 -20.13 -7.36
C VAL A 203 -12.36 -20.20 -6.17
N ALA A 204 -12.13 -19.40 -5.12
CA ALA A 204 -13.03 -19.34 -3.97
C ALA A 204 -14.45 -18.89 -4.37
N CYS A 205 -14.56 -17.84 -5.19
CA CYS A 205 -15.85 -17.35 -5.67
C CYS A 205 -16.56 -18.34 -6.60
N GLN A 206 -15.82 -19.05 -7.47
CA GLN A 206 -16.37 -20.12 -8.29
C GLN A 206 -16.97 -21.25 -7.44
N ARG A 207 -16.30 -21.62 -6.33
CA ARG A 207 -16.80 -22.63 -5.40
C ARG A 207 -18.07 -22.15 -4.69
N LEU A 208 -18.08 -20.94 -4.12
CA LEU A 208 -19.28 -20.35 -3.51
C LEU A 208 -20.46 -20.33 -4.50
N LYS A 209 -20.20 -19.99 -5.76
CA LYS A 209 -21.23 -19.99 -6.82
C LYS A 209 -21.78 -21.37 -7.12
N LYS A 210 -20.91 -22.40 -7.21
CA LYS A 210 -21.32 -23.80 -7.38
C LYS A 210 -22.18 -24.30 -6.22
N GLU A 211 -21.88 -23.89 -5.03
CA GLU A 211 -22.63 -24.21 -3.81
C GLU A 211 -23.92 -23.37 -3.67
N LYS A 212 -24.20 -22.47 -4.64
CA LYS A 212 -25.32 -21.52 -4.62
C LYS A 212 -25.33 -20.62 -3.39
N TYR A 213 -24.16 -20.37 -2.82
CA TYR A 213 -23.99 -19.50 -1.66
C TYR A 213 -24.22 -18.04 -2.06
N PRO A 214 -25.05 -17.26 -1.34
CA PRO A 214 -25.36 -15.89 -1.70
C PRO A 214 -24.21 -14.94 -1.31
N PHE A 215 -23.61 -14.26 -2.28
CA PHE A 215 -22.63 -13.21 -2.06
C PHE A 215 -22.58 -12.23 -3.24
N LYS A 216 -22.01 -11.07 -3.04
CA LYS A 216 -21.69 -10.09 -4.08
C LYS A 216 -20.23 -9.70 -3.97
N LEU A 217 -19.42 -9.97 -5.01
CA LEU A 217 -18.03 -9.52 -5.12
C LEU A 217 -17.97 -8.21 -5.89
N VAL A 218 -17.28 -7.21 -5.34
CA VAL A 218 -17.03 -5.92 -6.00
C VAL A 218 -15.54 -5.68 -6.08
N ILE A 219 -15.00 -5.58 -7.27
CA ILE A 219 -13.58 -5.33 -7.51
C ILE A 219 -13.38 -3.91 -8.02
N ALA A 220 -12.49 -3.15 -7.35
CA ALA A 220 -12.02 -1.85 -7.80
C ALA A 220 -10.51 -1.85 -8.00
N GLY A 221 -10.06 -1.26 -9.10
CA GLY A 221 -8.64 -1.14 -9.41
C GLY A 221 -8.32 -1.40 -10.86
N LYS A 222 -7.03 -1.42 -11.19
CA LYS A 222 -6.55 -1.61 -12.56
C LYS A 222 -6.04 -3.03 -12.75
N GLU A 223 -6.51 -3.67 -13.81
CA GLU A 223 -5.96 -4.93 -14.26
C GLU A 223 -4.59 -4.70 -14.92
N GLN A 224 -3.57 -5.47 -14.50
CA GLN A 224 -2.21 -5.29 -15.01
C GLN A 224 -2.02 -5.91 -16.40
N THR A 225 -2.61 -7.08 -16.63
CA THR A 225 -2.68 -7.75 -17.93
C THR A 225 -4.14 -7.72 -18.36
N GLU A 226 -4.45 -6.95 -19.38
CA GLU A 226 -5.82 -6.78 -19.86
C GLU A 226 -6.45 -8.13 -20.22
N GLY A 227 -7.64 -8.40 -19.69
CA GLY A 227 -8.40 -9.61 -19.96
C GLY A 227 -7.94 -10.86 -19.20
N GLU A 228 -7.02 -10.74 -18.25
CA GLU A 228 -6.52 -11.89 -17.49
C GLU A 228 -7.54 -12.41 -16.46
N TYR A 229 -8.17 -11.51 -15.69
CA TYR A 229 -9.06 -11.87 -14.58
C TYR A 229 -10.48 -11.37 -14.72
N LEU A 230 -10.69 -10.10 -15.10
CA LEU A 230 -12.01 -9.49 -15.12
C LEU A 230 -13.03 -10.24 -15.97
N PRO A 231 -12.71 -10.70 -17.21
CA PRO A 231 -13.64 -11.49 -18.00
C PRO A 231 -13.98 -12.84 -17.35
N GLN A 232 -13.05 -13.44 -16.62
CA GLN A 232 -13.28 -14.69 -15.92
C GLN A 232 -14.24 -14.50 -14.73
N PHE A 233 -14.05 -13.42 -13.92
CA PHE A 233 -14.98 -13.09 -12.86
C PHE A 233 -16.39 -12.86 -13.40
N ASP A 234 -16.53 -12.09 -14.48
CA ASP A 234 -17.82 -11.82 -15.11
C ASP A 234 -18.50 -13.09 -15.62
N GLN A 235 -17.75 -13.91 -16.38
CA GLN A 235 -18.25 -15.17 -16.94
C GLN A 235 -18.74 -16.15 -15.88
N TRP A 236 -17.99 -16.32 -14.78
CA TRP A 236 -18.30 -17.30 -13.76
C TRP A 236 -19.34 -16.82 -12.75
N LEU A 237 -19.33 -15.54 -12.39
CA LEU A 237 -20.13 -15.03 -11.30
C LEU A 237 -21.40 -14.30 -11.77
N GLY A 238 -21.39 -13.75 -12.99
CA GLY A 238 -22.53 -13.01 -13.55
C GLY A 238 -23.05 -11.95 -12.57
N ASN A 239 -24.31 -12.01 -12.19
CA ASN A 239 -24.94 -11.02 -11.28
C ASN A 239 -24.30 -10.96 -9.87
N SER A 240 -23.48 -11.92 -9.48
CA SER A 240 -22.75 -11.89 -8.21
C SER A 240 -21.42 -11.12 -8.29
N PHE A 241 -21.07 -10.57 -9.45
CA PHE A 241 -19.87 -9.78 -9.68
C PHE A 241 -20.19 -8.35 -10.09
N GLU A 242 -19.31 -7.43 -9.74
CA GLU A 242 -19.34 -6.03 -10.16
C GLU A 242 -17.91 -5.50 -10.27
N TYR A 243 -17.57 -4.92 -11.40
CA TYR A 243 -16.31 -4.20 -11.57
C TYR A 243 -16.58 -2.70 -11.44
N ALA A 244 -16.07 -2.10 -10.34
CA ALA A 244 -16.26 -0.67 -10.05
C ALA A 244 -15.25 0.24 -10.79
N GLY A 245 -14.32 -0.33 -11.55
CA GLY A 245 -13.29 0.45 -12.25
C GLY A 245 -12.24 1.06 -11.32
N LEU A 246 -11.63 2.15 -11.78
CA LEU A 246 -10.71 2.94 -10.97
C LEU A 246 -11.51 3.91 -10.10
N VAL A 247 -11.46 3.73 -8.80
CA VAL A 247 -12.15 4.58 -7.82
C VAL A 247 -11.21 5.60 -7.18
N SER A 248 -11.67 6.84 -7.03
CA SER A 248 -10.92 7.92 -6.38
C SER A 248 -11.87 8.97 -5.81
N GLY A 249 -11.43 9.77 -4.84
CA GLY A 249 -12.27 10.80 -4.21
C GLY A 249 -13.62 10.24 -3.76
N LYS A 250 -14.70 10.90 -4.14
CA LYS A 250 -16.06 10.50 -3.76
C LYS A 250 -16.41 9.07 -4.17
N SER A 251 -16.06 8.64 -5.39
CA SER A 251 -16.38 7.27 -5.84
C SER A 251 -15.67 6.20 -5.01
N LYS A 252 -14.46 6.49 -4.48
CA LYS A 252 -13.77 5.60 -3.54
C LYS A 252 -14.49 5.56 -2.18
N CYS A 253 -14.90 6.71 -1.66
CA CYS A 253 -15.67 6.76 -0.42
C CYS A 253 -16.99 5.97 -0.53
N ASP A 254 -17.72 6.15 -1.64
CA ASP A 254 -18.97 5.43 -1.88
C ASP A 254 -18.74 3.92 -2.02
N PHE A 255 -17.66 3.52 -2.70
CA PHE A 255 -17.23 2.11 -2.77
C PHE A 255 -16.96 1.53 -1.38
N LEU A 256 -16.11 2.19 -0.57
CA LEU A 256 -15.74 1.70 0.77
C LEU A 256 -16.94 1.61 1.70
N ARG A 257 -17.84 2.60 1.66
CA ARG A 257 -19.10 2.60 2.45
C ARG A 257 -20.02 1.45 2.12
N SER A 258 -19.99 0.97 0.87
CA SER A 258 -20.87 -0.08 0.38
C SER A 258 -20.48 -1.49 0.79
N LEU A 259 -19.31 -1.69 1.38
CA LEU A 259 -18.75 -3.00 1.66
C LEU A 259 -19.07 -3.50 3.07
N ASP A 260 -19.25 -4.81 3.19
CA ASP A 260 -19.36 -5.53 4.45
C ASP A 260 -18.02 -6.08 4.90
N ALA A 261 -17.32 -6.72 3.98
CA ALA A 261 -15.97 -7.25 4.19
C ALA A 261 -15.03 -6.80 3.07
N PHE A 262 -13.76 -6.69 3.39
CA PHE A 262 -12.70 -6.38 2.46
C PHE A 262 -11.74 -7.56 2.35
N ILE A 263 -11.54 -8.08 1.15
CA ILE A 263 -10.66 -9.21 0.93
C ILE A 263 -9.36 -8.80 0.26
N LEU A 264 -8.22 -9.25 0.85
CA LEU A 264 -6.89 -9.00 0.31
C LEU A 264 -6.01 -10.26 0.47
N PRO A 265 -6.14 -11.24 -0.43
CA PRO A 265 -5.42 -12.52 -0.37
C PRO A 265 -4.02 -12.43 -0.98
N THR A 266 -3.33 -11.34 -0.71
CA THR A 266 -2.04 -11.00 -1.32
C THR A 266 -0.90 -11.87 -0.82
N TYR A 267 0.11 -12.15 -1.65
CA TYR A 267 1.31 -12.91 -1.26
C TYR A 267 2.40 -12.04 -0.69
N PHE A 268 2.33 -10.75 -0.95
CA PHE A 268 3.33 -9.81 -0.50
C PHE A 268 2.76 -8.38 -0.41
N GLU A 269 2.99 -7.72 0.72
CA GLU A 269 2.69 -6.30 0.96
C GLU A 269 3.77 -5.63 1.83
N GLY A 270 3.85 -4.30 1.74
CA GLY A 270 4.36 -3.50 2.84
C GLY A 270 3.25 -3.30 3.87
N LEU A 271 2.70 -2.09 3.92
CA LEU A 271 1.44 -1.81 4.61
C LEU A 271 0.45 -1.20 3.61
N PRO A 272 -0.57 -1.97 3.17
CA PRO A 272 -1.45 -1.53 2.10
C PRO A 272 -2.35 -0.34 2.52
N MET A 273 -2.33 0.74 1.73
CA MET A 273 -3.21 1.89 1.96
C MET A 273 -4.68 1.50 1.87
N SER A 274 -5.04 0.65 0.90
CA SER A 274 -6.42 0.16 0.73
C SER A 274 -6.96 -0.57 1.96
N LEU A 275 -6.11 -1.30 2.68
CA LEU A 275 -6.48 -1.94 3.95
C LEU A 275 -6.80 -0.89 5.01
N LEU A 276 -5.91 0.09 5.23
CA LEU A 276 -6.14 1.16 6.22
C LEU A 276 -7.36 2.00 5.88
N GLU A 277 -7.52 2.37 4.60
CA GLU A 277 -8.69 3.08 4.10
C GLU A 277 -9.98 2.29 4.37
N THR A 278 -9.99 1.00 4.06
CA THR A 278 -11.18 0.16 4.24
C THR A 278 -11.54 -0.02 5.71
N MET A 279 -10.54 -0.30 6.56
CA MET A 279 -10.73 -0.42 8.00
C MET A 279 -11.28 0.89 8.61
N SER A 280 -10.86 2.07 8.12
CA SER A 280 -11.36 3.35 8.63
C SER A 280 -12.86 3.53 8.44
N TYR A 281 -13.46 2.87 7.47
CA TYR A 281 -14.92 2.82 7.28
C TYR A 281 -15.61 1.70 8.08
N GLY A 282 -14.90 0.96 8.93
CA GLY A 282 -15.44 -0.13 9.72
C GLY A 282 -15.82 -1.36 8.89
N VAL A 283 -15.17 -1.55 7.75
CA VAL A 283 -15.30 -2.75 6.93
C VAL A 283 -14.37 -3.83 7.47
N THR A 284 -14.86 -5.03 7.64
CA THR A 284 -14.10 -6.15 8.24
C THR A 284 -13.04 -6.65 7.27
N PRO A 285 -11.74 -6.58 7.60
CA PRO A 285 -10.70 -7.10 6.74
C PRO A 285 -10.58 -8.62 6.83
N VAL A 286 -10.45 -9.25 5.65
CA VAL A 286 -10.14 -10.68 5.44
C VAL A 286 -8.84 -10.72 4.64
N VAL A 287 -7.72 -11.00 5.30
CA VAL A 287 -6.40 -10.73 4.73
C VAL A 287 -5.39 -11.83 5.02
N THR A 288 -4.40 -11.99 4.16
CA THR A 288 -3.21 -12.81 4.47
C THR A 288 -2.30 -12.07 5.43
N PRO A 289 -1.72 -12.75 6.46
CA PRO A 289 -0.84 -12.13 7.45
C PRO A 289 0.59 -11.94 6.92
N VAL A 290 0.75 -11.18 5.81
CA VAL A 290 2.04 -10.94 5.16
C VAL A 290 2.52 -9.50 5.37
N GLY A 291 3.83 -9.29 5.32
CA GLY A 291 4.45 -7.97 5.46
C GLY A 291 4.10 -7.31 6.79
N SER A 292 3.65 -6.05 6.73
CA SER A 292 3.26 -5.30 7.93
C SER A 292 1.77 -5.44 8.29
N ILE A 293 0.99 -6.25 7.57
CA ILE A 293 -0.43 -6.48 7.86
C ILE A 293 -0.67 -6.95 9.29
N PRO A 294 0.13 -7.91 9.87
CA PRO A 294 -0.08 -8.38 11.25
C PRO A 294 0.12 -7.32 12.34
N GLN A 295 0.68 -6.17 12.03
CA GLN A 295 0.76 -5.05 12.98
C GLN A 295 -0.55 -4.28 13.11
N VAL A 296 -1.38 -4.31 12.08
CA VAL A 296 -2.65 -3.59 12.00
C VAL A 296 -3.84 -4.50 12.23
N VAL A 297 -3.83 -5.67 11.62
CA VAL A 297 -4.91 -6.67 11.76
C VAL A 297 -4.49 -7.73 12.75
N LYS A 298 -5.40 -8.05 13.68
CA LYS A 298 -5.30 -9.15 14.63
C LYS A 298 -6.44 -10.12 14.39
N ASP A 299 -6.10 -11.38 14.16
CA ASP A 299 -7.09 -12.41 13.84
C ASP A 299 -8.12 -12.58 14.95
N GLY A 300 -9.38 -12.53 14.60
CA GLY A 300 -10.50 -12.65 15.53
C GLY A 300 -10.75 -11.44 16.44
N GLU A 301 -9.88 -10.39 16.40
CA GLU A 301 -10.05 -9.17 17.20
C GLU A 301 -10.59 -8.02 16.35
N ASN A 302 -9.92 -7.69 15.22
CA ASN A 302 -10.29 -6.62 14.31
C ASN A 302 -10.26 -7.02 12.83
N GLY A 303 -10.21 -8.31 12.53
CA GLY A 303 -10.20 -8.88 11.19
C GLY A 303 -10.11 -10.40 11.21
N VAL A 304 -9.99 -11.00 10.03
CA VAL A 304 -9.84 -12.44 9.84
C VAL A 304 -8.60 -12.71 9.00
N PHE A 305 -7.74 -13.62 9.47
CA PHE A 305 -6.63 -14.09 8.67
C PHE A 305 -7.05 -15.26 7.78
N ILE A 306 -6.56 -15.21 6.56
CA ILE A 306 -6.64 -16.31 5.58
C ILE A 306 -5.21 -16.80 5.26
N THR A 307 -5.12 -18.04 4.81
CA THR A 307 -3.85 -18.63 4.38
C THR A 307 -3.55 -18.21 2.94
N ASP A 308 -2.31 -17.82 2.66
CA ASP A 308 -1.86 -17.53 1.31
C ASP A 308 -1.90 -18.78 0.43
N HIS A 309 -2.14 -18.59 -0.87
CA HIS A 309 -2.30 -19.68 -1.84
C HIS A 309 -3.41 -20.71 -1.49
N ASP A 310 -4.37 -20.33 -0.64
CA ASP A 310 -5.45 -21.22 -0.20
C ASP A 310 -6.84 -20.60 -0.42
N SER A 311 -7.52 -21.04 -1.47
CA SER A 311 -8.89 -20.64 -1.77
C SER A 311 -9.93 -21.16 -0.77
N ASP A 312 -9.64 -22.27 -0.06
CA ASP A 312 -10.55 -22.84 0.92
C ASP A 312 -10.62 -22.01 2.19
N SER A 313 -9.48 -21.41 2.58
CA SER A 313 -9.46 -20.45 3.70
C SER A 313 -10.30 -19.21 3.40
N ILE A 314 -10.32 -18.73 2.15
CA ILE A 314 -11.17 -17.63 1.69
C ILE A 314 -12.66 -18.01 1.82
N VAL A 315 -13.04 -19.18 1.30
CA VAL A 315 -14.44 -19.68 1.38
C VAL A 315 -14.88 -19.78 2.84
N SER A 316 -14.04 -20.36 3.70
CA SER A 316 -14.34 -20.55 5.12
C SER A 316 -14.51 -19.21 5.84
N ALA A 317 -13.65 -18.22 5.58
CA ALA A 317 -13.76 -16.90 6.16
C ALA A 317 -15.04 -16.17 5.74
N ILE A 318 -15.40 -16.23 4.45
CA ILE A 318 -16.61 -15.61 3.92
C ILE A 318 -17.85 -16.22 4.58
N LYS A 319 -17.94 -17.56 4.62
CA LYS A 319 -19.09 -18.25 5.24
C LYS A 319 -19.22 -17.94 6.72
N ARG A 320 -18.12 -17.99 7.48
CA ARG A 320 -18.11 -17.65 8.91
C ARG A 320 -18.65 -16.25 9.18
N LEU A 321 -18.24 -15.25 8.37
CA LEU A 321 -18.68 -13.87 8.52
C LEU A 321 -20.15 -13.65 8.10
N ASP A 322 -20.63 -14.43 7.15
CA ASP A 322 -22.01 -14.36 6.68
C ASP A 322 -22.98 -15.08 7.62
N GLU A 323 -22.60 -16.25 8.14
CA GLU A 323 -23.38 -17.04 9.10
C GLU A 323 -23.55 -16.33 10.45
N ASP A 324 -22.58 -15.50 10.84
CA ASP A 324 -22.66 -14.67 12.05
C ASP A 324 -22.30 -13.20 11.74
N ARG A 325 -23.31 -12.45 11.32
CA ARG A 325 -23.19 -11.02 11.02
C ARG A 325 -22.87 -10.16 12.26
N SER A 326 -23.08 -10.69 13.47
CA SER A 326 -22.70 -10.01 14.70
C SER A 326 -21.18 -9.99 14.87
N ILE A 327 -20.48 -11.08 14.53
CA ILE A 327 -19.03 -11.16 14.48
C ILE A 327 -18.49 -10.19 13.42
N LEU A 328 -19.06 -10.19 12.22
CA LEU A 328 -18.70 -9.27 11.14
C LEU A 328 -18.73 -7.82 11.63
N ARG A 329 -19.82 -7.39 12.26
CA ARG A 329 -19.97 -6.02 12.78
C ARG A 329 -18.94 -5.72 13.88
N LYS A 330 -18.77 -6.63 14.84
CA LYS A 330 -17.83 -6.47 15.94
C LYS A 330 -16.41 -6.27 15.43
N LEU A 331 -15.95 -7.09 14.48
CA LEU A 331 -14.62 -6.98 13.87
C LEU A 331 -14.47 -5.68 13.08
N GLY A 332 -15.49 -5.25 12.36
CA GLY A 332 -15.48 -3.99 11.61
C GLY A 332 -15.39 -2.77 12.52
N VAL A 333 -16.11 -2.74 13.64
CA VAL A 333 -16.00 -1.66 14.65
C VAL A 333 -14.58 -1.62 15.22
N ALA A 334 -14.04 -2.76 15.64
CA ALA A 334 -12.70 -2.85 16.19
C ALA A 334 -11.62 -2.47 15.15
N ALA A 335 -11.83 -2.80 13.87
CA ALA A 335 -10.97 -2.37 12.78
C ALA A 335 -10.93 -0.84 12.66
N ARG A 336 -12.10 -0.20 12.70
CA ARG A 336 -12.20 1.27 12.67
C ARG A 336 -11.50 1.92 13.87
N GLU A 337 -11.77 1.44 15.07
CA GLU A 337 -11.14 1.95 16.30
C GLU A 337 -9.61 1.83 16.22
N THR A 338 -9.10 0.72 15.70
CA THR A 338 -7.66 0.53 15.49
C THR A 338 -7.07 1.64 14.63
N ILE A 339 -7.72 1.98 13.51
CA ILE A 339 -7.24 3.02 12.60
C ILE A 339 -7.29 4.40 13.25
N PHE A 340 -8.41 4.77 13.87
CA PHE A 340 -8.56 6.09 14.50
C PHE A 340 -7.62 6.30 15.69
N ASN A 341 -7.31 5.25 16.44
CA ASN A 341 -6.46 5.34 17.62
C ASN A 341 -4.96 5.28 17.31
N GLN A 342 -4.55 4.47 16.31
CA GLN A 342 -3.13 4.15 16.08
C GLN A 342 -2.56 4.78 14.81
N PHE A 343 -3.39 5.03 13.78
CA PHE A 343 -2.98 5.50 12.45
C PHE A 343 -3.50 6.91 12.15
N CYS A 344 -3.56 7.77 13.17
CA CYS A 344 -4.09 9.11 12.99
C CYS A 344 -3.07 10.04 12.28
N PRO A 345 -3.55 10.87 11.34
CA PRO A 345 -2.72 11.76 10.53
C PRO A 345 -1.79 12.66 11.33
N GLU A 346 -2.26 13.19 12.45
CA GLU A 346 -1.53 14.14 13.29
C GLU A 346 -0.27 13.50 13.88
N LYS A 347 -0.39 12.30 14.46
CA LYS A 347 0.75 11.54 15.02
C LYS A 347 1.76 11.18 13.95
N TYR A 348 1.27 10.79 12.75
CA TYR A 348 2.15 10.49 11.62
C TYR A 348 2.98 11.71 11.22
N VAL A 349 2.31 12.87 11.02
CA VAL A 349 2.94 14.12 10.60
C VAL A 349 3.91 14.63 11.66
N GLU A 350 3.56 14.55 12.96
CA GLU A 350 4.45 14.91 14.05
C GLU A 350 5.74 14.07 14.03
N LYS A 351 5.59 12.76 13.97
CA LYS A 351 6.74 11.83 13.91
C LYS A 351 7.57 12.02 12.63
N LEU A 352 6.93 12.26 11.49
CA LEU A 352 7.65 12.56 10.25
C LEU A 352 8.45 13.84 10.36
N ASN A 353 7.88 14.89 10.95
CA ASN A 353 8.58 16.16 11.15
C ASN A 353 9.75 16.04 12.13
N SER A 354 9.67 15.20 13.17
CA SER A 354 10.81 14.94 14.06
C SER A 354 11.96 14.26 13.31
N ILE A 355 11.65 13.35 12.36
CA ILE A 355 12.68 12.70 11.52
C ILE A 355 13.37 13.71 10.59
N TYR A 356 12.69 14.76 10.15
CA TYR A 356 13.29 15.83 9.34
C TYR A 356 14.18 16.79 10.14
N GLN A 357 14.06 16.80 11.46
CA GLN A 357 14.96 17.53 12.35
C GLN A 357 16.21 16.65 12.53
N PHE A 358 17.12 16.71 11.54
CA PHE A 358 18.43 16.10 11.72
C PHE A 358 19.07 16.73 12.95
N ASP A 359 19.33 15.95 13.99
CA ASP A 359 20.04 16.41 15.16
C ASP A 359 21.36 17.05 14.69
N ASN A 360 21.55 18.32 15.07
CA ASN A 360 22.75 19.09 14.80
C ASN A 360 23.92 18.56 15.62
#